data_754a3bf928af3224ad18844c0bf687a3
#
_entry.id   754a3bf928af3224ad18844c0bf687a3
#
_cell.length_a   1.000
_cell.length_b   1.000
_cell.length_c   1.000
_cell.angle_alpha   90.00
_cell.angle_beta   90.00
_cell.angle_gamma   90.00
#
_symmetry.space_group_name_H-M   'P 1'
#
loop_
_entity.id
_entity.type
_entity.pdbx_description
1 polymer ?
#
loop_
_entity_poly.entity_id
_entity_poly.type
_entity_poly.pdbx_seq_one_letter_code
_entity_poly.pdbx_strand_id
1 'polypeptide(L)'
;FKAGCRCRLFPEAWVWHKRRTDFRKFWRQVYNSGIARINLYKKYPESLKLVHLLPLVFTVGVIGTLLLLFFGFLPYMLGTVHVFPILGNAMAALGCIGLLGIILYIVALFIDSSRENHSVKIGLLSIRAAFTQLMGYGCGFLSAWWKRCLLGQSEFSAYNKTFYK
;
A
#
# COMPACT_ATOMS: atom_id res chain seq x y z
N PHE A 1 26.03 4.82 10.97
CA PHE A 1 26.32 4.39 12.34
C PHE A 1 27.20 3.13 12.35
N LYS A 2 26.99 2.11 11.52
CA LYS A 2 27.88 0.91 11.43
C LYS A 2 29.32 1.27 11.01
N ALA A 3 29.52 2.36 10.30
CA ALA A 3 30.83 2.88 9.90
C ALA A 3 31.47 3.83 10.93
N GLY A 4 30.92 3.97 12.15
CA GLY A 4 31.43 4.87 13.18
C GLY A 4 31.15 6.36 12.94
N CYS A 5 30.41 6.70 11.88
CA CYS A 5 30.07 8.11 11.57
C CYS A 5 29.10 8.69 12.60
N ARG A 6 29.29 9.97 12.93
CA ARG A 6 28.40 10.76 13.79
C ARG A 6 27.52 11.66 12.94
N CYS A 7 26.24 11.74 13.28
CA CYS A 7 25.32 12.70 12.68
C CYS A 7 25.15 13.91 13.62
N ARG A 8 25.15 15.13 13.05
CA ARG A 8 24.85 16.36 13.78
C ARG A 8 23.68 17.06 13.10
N LEU A 9 22.71 17.46 13.89
CA LEU A 9 21.61 18.31 13.42
C LEU A 9 22.04 19.77 13.58
N PHE A 10 21.87 20.55 12.51
CA PHE A 10 22.04 22.00 12.50
C PHE A 10 20.66 22.65 12.41
N PRO A 11 20.11 23.20 13.51
CA PRO A 11 18.76 23.79 13.52
C PRO A 11 18.61 24.95 12.54
N GLU A 12 19.71 25.67 12.25
CA GLU A 12 19.73 26.80 11.32
C GLU A 12 19.71 26.38 9.85
N ALA A 13 20.04 25.12 9.55
CA ALA A 13 20.04 24.58 8.19
C ALA A 13 18.66 24.06 7.83
N TRP A 14 17.77 24.94 7.41
CA TRP A 14 16.44 24.60 6.98
C TRP A 14 16.17 25.03 5.54
N VAL A 15 15.26 24.33 4.87
CA VAL A 15 14.88 24.61 3.48
C VAL A 15 13.37 24.54 3.30
N TRP A 16 12.83 25.41 2.45
CA TRP A 16 11.46 25.31 2.00
C TRP A 16 11.34 24.17 1.00
N HIS A 17 10.59 23.11 1.36
CA HIS A 17 10.33 22.01 0.47
C HIS A 17 8.87 21.96 0.05
N LYS A 18 8.58 22.27 -1.23
CA LYS A 18 7.24 22.13 -1.79
C LYS A 18 6.90 20.66 -1.93
N ARG A 19 5.94 20.19 -1.13
CA ARG A 19 5.43 18.81 -1.23
C ARG A 19 4.73 18.59 -2.57
N ARG A 20 4.68 17.35 -3.00
CA ARG A 20 3.98 16.96 -4.23
C ARG A 20 2.48 17.09 -4.02
N THR A 21 1.81 17.83 -4.91
CA THR A 21 0.37 18.07 -4.90
C THR A 21 -0.39 17.17 -5.87
N ASP A 22 0.32 16.37 -6.67
CA ASP A 22 -0.23 15.49 -7.70
C ASP A 22 -0.22 14.03 -7.20
N PHE A 23 -1.38 13.39 -7.17
CA PHE A 23 -1.56 12.00 -6.75
C PHE A 23 -0.78 10.99 -7.60
N ARG A 24 -0.59 11.25 -8.89
CA ARG A 24 0.22 10.39 -9.77
C ARG A 24 1.70 10.40 -9.36
N LYS A 25 2.23 11.58 -9.03
CA LYS A 25 3.61 11.71 -8.53
C LYS A 25 3.73 11.13 -7.13
N PHE A 26 2.71 11.29 -6.30
CA PHE A 26 2.66 10.69 -4.95
C PHE A 26 2.64 9.16 -5.03
N TRP A 27 1.78 8.55 -5.87
CA TRP A 27 1.78 7.11 -6.13
C TRP A 27 3.16 6.60 -6.51
N ARG A 28 3.80 7.23 -7.50
CA ARG A 28 5.14 6.84 -7.96
C ARG A 28 6.17 6.90 -6.83
N GLN A 29 6.10 7.91 -5.97
CA GLN A 29 7.00 8.04 -4.82
C GLN A 29 6.82 6.89 -3.84
N VAL A 30 5.60 6.60 -3.41
CA VAL A 30 5.34 5.54 -2.42
C VAL A 30 5.58 4.15 -3.00
N TYR A 31 5.29 3.94 -4.28
CA TYR A 31 5.63 2.72 -5.00
C TYR A 31 7.15 2.46 -4.99
N ASN A 32 7.93 3.47 -5.32
CA ASN A 32 9.39 3.38 -5.26
C ASN A 32 9.91 3.18 -3.83
N SER A 33 9.24 3.69 -2.83
CA SER A 33 9.57 3.45 -1.42
C SER A 33 9.36 1.98 -1.04
N GLY A 34 8.31 1.33 -1.55
CA GLY A 34 8.09 -0.12 -1.41
C GLY A 34 9.21 -0.94 -2.05
N ILE A 35 9.63 -0.58 -3.27
CA ILE A 35 10.77 -1.22 -3.96
C ILE A 35 12.05 -1.05 -3.14
N ALA A 36 12.36 0.17 -2.72
CA ALA A 36 13.57 0.49 -1.96
C ALA A 36 13.64 -0.32 -0.64
N ARG A 37 12.50 -0.65 -0.03
CA ARG A 37 12.46 -1.46 1.19
C ARG A 37 12.98 -2.88 0.95
N ILE A 38 12.61 -3.51 -0.16
CA ILE A 38 13.12 -4.84 -0.54
C ILE A 38 14.60 -4.77 -0.91
N ASN A 39 15.04 -3.73 -1.60
CA ASN A 39 16.44 -3.52 -1.92
C ASN A 39 17.28 -3.41 -0.65
N LEU A 40 16.79 -2.66 0.34
CA LEU A 40 17.44 -2.52 1.64
C LEU A 40 17.44 -3.84 2.43
N TYR A 41 16.33 -4.57 2.43
CA TYR A 41 16.22 -5.88 3.07
C TYR A 41 17.24 -6.88 2.50
N LYS A 42 17.40 -6.94 1.18
CA LYS A 42 18.38 -7.83 0.53
C LYS A 42 19.81 -7.50 0.93
N LYS A 43 20.12 -6.24 1.21
CA LYS A 43 21.46 -5.78 1.64
C LYS A 43 21.64 -5.88 3.16
N TYR A 44 20.59 -5.61 3.91
CA TYR A 44 20.56 -5.59 5.38
C TYR A 44 19.27 -6.24 5.88
N PRO A 45 19.22 -7.57 6.07
CA PRO A 45 18.01 -8.29 6.46
C PRO A 45 17.35 -7.75 7.74
N GLU A 46 18.15 -7.31 8.71
CA GLU A 46 17.69 -6.74 9.97
C GLU A 46 16.97 -5.39 9.82
N SER A 47 17.03 -4.77 8.64
CA SER A 47 16.36 -3.48 8.37
C SER A 47 14.84 -3.61 8.22
N LEU A 48 14.33 -4.82 7.94
CA LEU A 48 12.91 -5.06 7.76
C LEU A 48 12.23 -5.25 9.11
N LYS A 49 11.30 -4.34 9.44
CA LYS A 49 10.48 -4.39 10.66
C LYS A 49 9.04 -4.70 10.30
N LEU A 50 8.25 -5.25 11.23
CA LEU A 50 6.83 -5.57 11.03
C LEU A 50 6.00 -4.38 10.52
N VAL A 51 6.28 -3.17 11.01
CA VAL A 51 5.60 -1.95 10.57
C VAL A 51 5.72 -1.71 9.04
N HIS A 52 6.80 -2.17 8.43
CA HIS A 52 6.98 -2.04 6.98
C HIS A 52 6.11 -3.00 6.16
N LEU A 53 5.54 -4.02 6.79
CA LEU A 53 4.63 -4.98 6.17
C LEU A 53 3.16 -4.52 6.22
N LEU A 54 2.80 -3.54 7.06
CA LEU A 54 1.41 -3.08 7.19
C LEU A 54 0.79 -2.64 5.85
N PRO A 55 1.48 -1.83 5.00
CA PRO A 55 0.92 -1.47 3.69
C PRO A 55 0.80 -2.67 2.74
N LEU A 56 1.69 -3.67 2.87
CA LEU A 56 1.58 -4.92 2.12
C LEU A 56 0.33 -5.70 2.54
N VAL A 57 0.14 -5.91 3.85
CA VAL A 57 -1.04 -6.61 4.41
C VAL A 57 -2.33 -5.90 3.97
N PHE A 58 -2.37 -4.57 4.04
CA PHE A 58 -3.50 -3.79 3.55
C PHE A 58 -3.76 -4.04 2.07
N THR A 59 -2.73 -3.97 1.23
CA THR A 59 -2.86 -4.18 -0.23
C THR A 59 -3.36 -5.59 -0.55
N VAL A 60 -2.77 -6.61 0.07
CA VAL A 60 -3.20 -8.01 -0.11
C VAL A 60 -4.62 -8.22 0.42
N GLY A 61 -4.96 -7.60 1.56
CA GLY A 61 -6.30 -7.64 2.13
C GLY A 61 -7.35 -7.05 1.20
N VAL A 62 -7.10 -5.87 0.62
CA VAL A 62 -8.01 -5.24 -0.36
C VAL A 62 -8.16 -6.10 -1.62
N ILE A 63 -7.06 -6.55 -2.21
CA ILE A 63 -7.09 -7.40 -3.40
C ILE A 63 -7.80 -8.72 -3.09
N GLY A 64 -7.46 -9.37 -1.96
CA GLY A 64 -8.09 -10.61 -1.51
C GLY A 64 -9.59 -10.46 -1.31
N THR A 65 -10.04 -9.37 -0.68
CA THR A 65 -11.47 -9.05 -0.51
C THR A 65 -12.19 -8.98 -1.86
N LEU A 66 -11.61 -8.25 -2.83
CA LEU A 66 -12.20 -8.13 -4.17
C LEU A 66 -12.26 -9.48 -4.89
N LEU A 67 -11.21 -10.30 -4.79
CA LEU A 67 -11.20 -11.65 -5.37
C LEU A 67 -12.22 -12.58 -4.69
N LEU A 68 -12.32 -12.53 -3.36
CA LEU A 68 -13.31 -13.32 -2.61
C LEU A 68 -14.74 -12.94 -2.99
N LEU A 69 -15.04 -11.66 -3.15
CA LEU A 69 -16.33 -11.19 -3.62
C LEU A 69 -16.58 -11.68 -5.06
N PHE A 70 -15.61 -11.47 -5.94
CA PHE A 70 -15.74 -11.85 -7.34
C PHE A 70 -16.02 -13.36 -7.49
N PHE A 71 -15.16 -14.22 -6.93
CA PHE A 71 -15.32 -15.68 -7.04
C PHE A 71 -16.45 -16.21 -6.17
N GLY A 72 -16.81 -15.55 -5.09
CA GLY A 72 -17.94 -15.92 -4.24
C GLY A 72 -19.29 -15.67 -4.92
N PHE A 73 -19.42 -14.55 -5.66
CA PHE A 73 -20.66 -14.23 -6.37
C PHE A 73 -20.72 -14.75 -7.81
N LEU A 74 -19.59 -15.13 -8.41
CA LEU A 74 -19.53 -15.65 -9.77
C LEU A 74 -20.45 -16.87 -10.01
N PRO A 75 -20.52 -17.90 -9.12
CA PRO A 75 -21.42 -19.03 -9.29
C PRO A 75 -22.91 -18.64 -9.35
N TYR A 76 -23.31 -17.60 -8.61
CA TYR A 76 -24.68 -17.09 -8.66
C TYR A 76 -24.98 -16.44 -10.01
N MET A 77 -24.03 -15.65 -10.55
CA MET A 77 -24.17 -15.02 -11.85
C MET A 77 -24.25 -16.04 -13.01
N LEU A 78 -23.52 -17.14 -12.89
CA LEU A 78 -23.48 -18.19 -13.91
C LEU A 78 -24.56 -19.28 -13.74
N GLY A 79 -25.42 -19.21 -12.72
CA GLY A 79 -26.40 -20.24 -12.40
C GLY A 79 -25.79 -21.57 -11.96
N THR A 80 -24.49 -21.60 -11.61
CA THR A 80 -23.73 -22.80 -11.25
C THR A 80 -23.57 -22.99 -9.75
N VAL A 81 -24.33 -22.26 -8.96
CA VAL A 81 -24.26 -22.29 -7.48
C VAL A 81 -24.42 -23.70 -6.89
N HIS A 82 -25.12 -24.59 -7.58
CA HIS A 82 -25.37 -25.97 -7.13
C HIS A 82 -24.10 -26.85 -7.17
N VAL A 83 -23.08 -26.49 -7.95
CA VAL A 83 -21.86 -27.30 -8.12
C VAL A 83 -20.94 -27.18 -6.89
N PHE A 84 -20.78 -25.99 -6.34
CA PHE A 84 -19.93 -25.73 -5.17
C PHE A 84 -20.57 -24.74 -4.18
N PRO A 85 -21.74 -25.05 -3.59
CA PRO A 85 -22.52 -24.09 -2.82
C PRO A 85 -21.79 -23.63 -1.54
N ILE A 86 -21.14 -24.55 -0.84
CA ILE A 86 -20.43 -24.25 0.42
C ILE A 86 -19.24 -23.32 0.17
N LEU A 87 -18.44 -23.63 -0.84
CA LEU A 87 -17.24 -22.84 -1.16
C LEU A 87 -17.62 -21.43 -1.64
N GLY A 88 -18.59 -21.31 -2.55
CA GLY A 88 -19.05 -20.01 -3.04
C GLY A 88 -19.61 -19.14 -1.92
N ASN A 89 -20.47 -19.72 -1.07
CA ASN A 89 -21.04 -19.00 0.08
C ASN A 89 -19.97 -18.56 1.09
N ALA A 90 -19.01 -19.43 1.40
CA ALA A 90 -17.90 -19.10 2.30
C ALA A 90 -17.04 -17.96 1.75
N MET A 91 -16.71 -18.01 0.45
CA MET A 91 -15.94 -16.94 -0.20
C MET A 91 -16.71 -15.62 -0.23
N ALA A 92 -18.02 -15.64 -0.55
CA ALA A 92 -18.87 -14.46 -0.52
C ALA A 92 -18.96 -13.86 0.90
N ALA A 93 -19.17 -14.69 1.91
CA ALA A 93 -19.25 -14.25 3.30
C ALA A 93 -17.95 -13.61 3.77
N LEU A 94 -16.78 -14.24 3.51
CA LEU A 94 -15.47 -13.69 3.85
C LEU A 94 -15.20 -12.38 3.09
N GLY A 95 -15.59 -12.32 1.82
CA GLY A 95 -15.50 -11.11 1.01
C GLY A 95 -16.36 -9.98 1.57
N CYS A 96 -17.59 -10.26 2.02
CA CYS A 96 -18.45 -9.27 2.66
C CYS A 96 -17.87 -8.76 4.00
N ILE A 97 -17.27 -9.63 4.81
CA ILE A 97 -16.59 -9.23 6.05
C ILE A 97 -15.40 -8.31 5.72
N GLY A 98 -14.57 -8.67 4.73
CA GLY A 98 -13.47 -7.84 4.27
C GLY A 98 -13.94 -6.47 3.75
N LEU A 99 -15.02 -6.44 2.96
CA LEU A 99 -15.63 -5.20 2.46
C LEU A 99 -16.12 -4.31 3.61
N LEU A 100 -16.79 -4.90 4.62
CA LEU A 100 -17.21 -4.16 5.81
C LEU A 100 -16.02 -3.51 6.51
N GLY A 101 -14.89 -4.25 6.67
CA GLY A 101 -13.66 -3.70 7.24
C GLY A 101 -13.10 -2.51 6.44
N ILE A 102 -13.11 -2.60 5.11
CA ILE A 102 -12.69 -1.50 4.23
C ILE A 102 -13.61 -0.30 4.38
N ILE A 103 -14.94 -0.50 4.42
CA ILE A 103 -15.92 0.58 4.61
C ILE A 103 -15.72 1.27 5.96
N LEU A 104 -15.56 0.51 7.05
CA LEU A 104 -15.30 1.05 8.37
C LEU A 104 -14.02 1.88 8.40
N TYR A 105 -12.96 1.42 7.74
CA TYR A 105 -11.71 2.16 7.61
C TYR A 105 -11.90 3.48 6.84
N ILE A 106 -12.64 3.46 5.73
CA ILE A 106 -12.97 4.67 4.94
C ILE A 106 -13.76 5.67 5.77
N VAL A 107 -14.78 5.20 6.49
CA VAL A 107 -15.62 6.05 7.35
C VAL A 107 -14.79 6.67 8.48
N ALA A 108 -13.95 5.88 9.14
CA ALA A 108 -13.07 6.37 10.20
C ALA A 108 -12.11 7.46 9.69
N LEU A 109 -11.44 7.23 8.55
CA LEU A 109 -10.57 8.23 7.92
C LEU A 109 -11.33 9.51 7.56
N PHE A 110 -12.52 9.36 6.99
CA PHE A 110 -13.33 10.50 6.59
C PHE A 110 -13.74 11.35 7.79
N ILE A 111 -14.25 10.71 8.85
CA ILE A 111 -14.72 11.41 10.05
C ILE A 111 -13.54 12.10 10.75
N ASP A 112 -12.46 11.38 11.00
CA ASP A 112 -11.27 11.88 11.68
C ASP A 112 -10.69 13.09 10.93
N SER A 113 -10.38 12.92 9.65
CA SER A 113 -9.78 13.98 8.85
C SER A 113 -10.72 15.18 8.62
N SER A 114 -12.03 14.94 8.48
CA SER A 114 -13.02 16.04 8.33
C SER A 114 -13.15 16.86 9.60
N ARG A 115 -13.12 16.22 10.77
CA ARG A 115 -13.19 16.86 12.08
C ARG A 115 -11.95 17.68 12.36
N GLU A 116 -10.77 17.07 12.21
CA GLU A 116 -9.49 17.72 12.51
C GLU A 116 -9.24 18.95 11.62
N ASN A 117 -9.64 18.90 10.37
CA ASN A 117 -9.40 19.97 9.41
C ASN A 117 -10.65 20.86 9.16
N HIS A 118 -11.74 20.65 9.87
CA HIS A 118 -13.02 21.37 9.68
C HIS A 118 -13.46 21.45 8.21
N SER A 119 -13.21 20.39 7.42
CA SER A 119 -13.45 20.38 5.97
C SER A 119 -13.80 19.00 5.43
N VAL A 120 -15.00 18.86 4.91
CA VAL A 120 -15.46 17.65 4.19
C VAL A 120 -14.58 17.35 2.97
N LYS A 121 -14.12 18.38 2.26
CA LYS A 121 -13.23 18.23 1.09
C LYS A 121 -11.90 17.57 1.49
N ILE A 122 -11.33 17.97 2.62
CA ILE A 122 -10.10 17.36 3.13
C ILE A 122 -10.37 15.92 3.56
N GLY A 123 -11.50 15.63 4.19
CA GLY A 123 -11.92 14.26 4.53
C GLY A 123 -11.99 13.33 3.32
N LEU A 124 -12.57 13.78 2.22
CA LEU A 124 -12.61 13.01 0.97
C LEU A 124 -11.21 12.81 0.35
N LEU A 125 -10.39 13.86 0.37
CA LEU A 125 -9.02 13.77 -0.15
C LEU A 125 -8.14 12.86 0.69
N SER A 126 -8.36 12.77 2.01
CA SER A 126 -7.61 11.91 2.91
C SER A 126 -7.80 10.43 2.59
N ILE A 127 -9.03 10.01 2.23
CA ILE A 127 -9.30 8.65 1.78
C ILE A 127 -8.43 8.32 0.57
N ARG A 128 -8.46 9.18 -0.45
CA ARG A 128 -7.65 8.99 -1.66
C ARG A 128 -6.15 8.96 -1.36
N ALA A 129 -5.69 9.83 -0.46
CA ALA A 129 -4.28 9.88 -0.06
C ALA A 129 -3.85 8.61 0.68
N ALA A 130 -4.65 8.12 1.63
CA ALA A 130 -4.36 6.90 2.39
C ALA A 130 -4.30 5.66 1.48
N PHE A 131 -5.29 5.50 0.59
CA PHE A 131 -5.27 4.40 -0.38
C PHE A 131 -4.09 4.52 -1.36
N THR A 132 -3.78 5.73 -1.85
CA THR A 132 -2.61 5.95 -2.70
C THR A 132 -1.33 5.53 -1.98
N GLN A 133 -1.19 5.89 -0.71
CA GLN A 133 0.00 5.56 0.09
C GLN A 133 0.12 4.07 0.37
N LEU A 134 -0.94 3.45 0.91
CA LEU A 134 -0.89 2.06 1.34
C LEU A 134 -0.78 1.11 0.15
N MET A 135 -1.63 1.28 -0.86
CA MET A 135 -1.61 0.42 -2.05
C MET A 135 -0.37 0.70 -2.93
N GLY A 136 0.03 1.96 -3.10
CA GLY A 136 1.23 2.28 -3.86
C GLY A 136 2.47 1.62 -3.27
N TYR A 137 2.66 1.73 -1.95
CA TYR A 137 3.77 1.07 -1.26
C TYR A 137 3.68 -0.46 -1.33
N GLY A 138 2.50 -1.04 -1.03
CA GLY A 138 2.29 -2.48 -1.06
C GLY A 138 2.52 -3.08 -2.44
N CYS A 139 2.04 -2.45 -3.51
CA CYS A 139 2.29 -2.85 -4.89
C CYS A 139 3.79 -2.78 -5.24
N GLY A 140 4.48 -1.71 -4.82
CA GLY A 140 5.93 -1.59 -5.02
C GLY A 140 6.72 -2.67 -4.29
N PHE A 141 6.33 -2.96 -3.04
CA PHE A 141 6.90 -4.03 -2.23
C PHE A 141 6.70 -5.40 -2.88
N LEU A 142 5.47 -5.75 -3.28
CA LEU A 142 5.14 -7.02 -3.95
C LEU A 142 5.91 -7.18 -5.26
N SER A 143 5.95 -6.13 -6.09
CA SER A 143 6.67 -6.15 -7.36
C SER A 143 8.17 -6.41 -7.16
N ALA A 144 8.78 -5.75 -6.18
CA ALA A 144 10.19 -5.94 -5.88
C ALA A 144 10.46 -7.31 -5.25
N TRP A 145 9.60 -7.75 -4.33
CA TRP A 145 9.72 -9.07 -3.72
C TRP A 145 9.65 -10.19 -4.77
N TRP A 146 8.65 -10.13 -5.67
CA TRP A 146 8.50 -11.08 -6.76
C TRP A 146 9.77 -11.14 -7.64
N LYS A 147 10.21 -9.97 -8.13
CA LYS A 147 11.36 -9.90 -9.04
C LYS A 147 12.68 -10.29 -8.40
N ARG A 148 12.94 -9.83 -7.18
CA ARG A 148 14.24 -10.01 -6.53
C ARG A 148 14.34 -11.25 -5.66
N CYS A 149 13.26 -11.66 -5.01
CA CYS A 149 13.27 -12.80 -4.10
C CYS A 149 12.87 -14.10 -4.80
N LEU A 150 11.88 -14.07 -5.71
CA LEU A 150 11.46 -15.27 -6.45
C LEU A 150 12.19 -15.44 -7.78
N LEU A 151 12.31 -14.38 -8.60
CA LEU A 151 12.95 -14.48 -9.91
C LEU A 151 14.46 -14.20 -9.88
N GLY A 152 15.06 -13.89 -8.74
CA GLY A 152 16.49 -13.68 -8.58
C GLY A 152 17.08 -12.51 -9.38
N GLN A 153 16.24 -11.57 -9.87
CA GLN A 153 16.71 -10.46 -10.69
C GLN A 153 17.62 -9.52 -9.89
N SER A 154 18.58 -8.91 -10.59
CA SER A 154 19.45 -7.87 -10.05
C SER A 154 18.66 -6.64 -9.57
N GLU A 155 19.30 -5.77 -8.80
CA GLU A 155 18.72 -4.55 -8.32
C GLU A 155 18.23 -3.68 -9.50
N PHE A 156 16.91 -3.47 -9.59
CA PHE A 156 16.39 -2.49 -10.50
C PHE A 156 16.22 -1.16 -9.77
N SER A 157 16.77 -0.14 -10.36
CA SER A 157 16.76 1.17 -9.78
C SER A 157 15.36 1.78 -9.84
N ALA A 158 14.79 2.02 -8.66
CA ALA A 158 13.53 2.75 -8.53
C ALA A 158 13.63 4.21 -9.03
N TYR A 159 14.83 4.75 -9.15
CA TYR A 159 15.07 6.19 -9.31
C TYR A 159 15.85 6.59 -10.58
N ASN A 160 16.26 5.64 -11.44
CA ASN A 160 17.25 5.87 -12.49
C ASN A 160 16.85 6.80 -13.65
N LYS A 161 15.63 7.32 -13.77
CA LYS A 161 15.29 8.12 -14.97
C LYS A 161 14.50 9.42 -14.74
N THR A 162 14.19 9.81 -13.50
CA THR A 162 13.21 10.91 -13.32
C THR A 162 13.59 12.02 -12.36
N PHE A 163 14.73 11.96 -11.68
CA PHE A 163 15.12 12.98 -10.70
C PHE A 163 16.15 14.00 -11.19
N TYR A 164 16.80 13.74 -12.33
CA TYR A 164 17.88 14.57 -12.84
C TYR A 164 17.66 14.97 -14.32
N LYS A 165 16.40 15.24 -14.69
CA LYS A 165 16.09 15.97 -15.94
C LYS A 165 15.43 17.29 -15.61
#